data_39ce500da607f4e8bd7ddc75c43fa2ef
#
_entry.id   39ce500da607f4e8bd7ddc75c43fa2ef
#
_cell.length_a   1.000
_cell.length_b   1.000
_cell.length_c   1.000
_cell.angle_alpha   90.00
_cell.angle_beta   90.00
_cell.angle_gamma   90.00
#
_symmetry.space_group_name_H-M   'P 1'
#
loop_
_entity.id
_entity.type
_entity.pdbx_description
1 polymer ?
#
loop_
_entity_poly.entity_id
_entity_poly.type
_entity_poly.pdbx_seq_one_letter_code
_entity_poly.pdbx_strand_id
1 'polypeptide(L)'
;MTVNAFTSCELICRKILMHVAVEKGAKEGDTFATYLSYLEEQGFVTPPMKGWVDLIRRHGNNATHSLESPDKKRAESTLMFTAELLRLIYEMEYMSKQYTEET
;
A
#
# COMPACT_ATOMS: atom_id res chain seq x y z
N MET A 1 -9.18 -17.00 -10.47
CA MET A 1 -8.89 -15.62 -10.90
C MET A 1 -8.16 -15.63 -12.23
N THR A 2 -8.61 -14.82 -13.19
CA THR A 2 -7.98 -14.72 -14.51
C THR A 2 -6.81 -13.73 -14.46
N VAL A 3 -5.99 -13.72 -15.52
CA VAL A 3 -4.87 -12.78 -15.63
C VAL A 3 -5.36 -11.32 -15.54
N ASN A 4 -6.49 -11.01 -16.19
CA ASN A 4 -7.06 -9.67 -16.13
C ASN A 4 -7.50 -9.30 -14.71
N ALA A 5 -8.01 -10.28 -13.96
CA ALA A 5 -8.41 -10.06 -12.57
C ALA A 5 -7.20 -9.78 -11.68
N PHE A 6 -6.06 -10.42 -11.92
CA PHE A 6 -4.84 -10.13 -11.17
C PHE A 6 -4.37 -8.70 -11.43
N THR A 7 -4.37 -8.27 -12.69
CA THR A 7 -4.00 -6.91 -13.05
C THR A 7 -4.94 -5.90 -12.41
N SER A 8 -6.25 -6.16 -12.48
CA SER A 8 -7.25 -5.26 -11.89
C SER A 8 -7.09 -5.17 -10.38
N CYS A 9 -6.85 -6.29 -9.72
CA CYS A 9 -6.64 -6.34 -8.27
C CYS A 9 -5.45 -5.46 -7.88
N GLU A 10 -4.33 -5.61 -8.58
CA GLU A 10 -3.13 -4.84 -8.27
C GLU A 10 -3.35 -3.34 -8.51
N LEU A 11 -4.01 -2.97 -9.60
CA LEU A 11 -4.30 -1.57 -9.90
C LEU A 11 -5.21 -0.94 -8.85
N ILE A 12 -6.22 -1.67 -8.41
CA ILE A 12 -7.13 -1.20 -7.35
C ILE A 12 -6.35 -0.99 -6.05
N CYS A 13 -5.52 -1.95 -5.67
CA CYS A 13 -4.70 -1.83 -4.46
C CYS A 13 -3.77 -0.63 -4.52
N ARG A 14 -3.15 -0.38 -5.67
CA ARG A 14 -2.30 0.79 -5.86
C ARG A 14 -3.09 2.08 -5.69
N LYS A 15 -4.30 2.16 -6.24
CA LYS A 15 -5.17 3.34 -6.07
C LYS A 15 -5.53 3.55 -4.61
N ILE A 16 -5.85 2.48 -3.89
CA ILE A 16 -6.16 2.57 -2.46
C ILE A 16 -4.97 3.12 -1.69
N LEU A 17 -3.78 2.58 -1.94
CA LEU A 17 -2.57 3.04 -1.24
C LEU A 17 -2.26 4.51 -1.54
N MET A 18 -2.45 4.93 -2.79
CA MET A 18 -2.26 6.33 -3.19
C MET A 18 -3.27 7.24 -2.49
N HIS A 19 -4.53 6.81 -2.41
CA HIS A 19 -5.58 7.56 -1.72
C HIS A 19 -5.26 7.70 -0.24
N VAL A 20 -4.82 6.62 0.40
CA VAL A 20 -4.44 6.65 1.82
C VAL A 20 -3.29 7.62 2.05
N ALA A 21 -2.27 7.60 1.18
CA ALA A 21 -1.15 8.51 1.31
C ALA A 21 -1.59 9.98 1.24
N VAL A 22 -2.46 10.30 0.29
CA VAL A 22 -2.99 11.67 0.16
C VAL A 22 -3.82 12.05 1.37
N GLU A 23 -4.67 11.15 1.85
CA GLU A 23 -5.46 11.39 3.07
C GLU A 23 -4.56 11.66 4.27
N LYS A 24 -3.38 11.03 4.32
CA LYS A 24 -2.42 11.23 5.41
C LYS A 24 -1.46 12.41 5.17
N GLY A 25 -1.70 13.19 4.15
CA GLY A 25 -0.98 14.44 3.93
C GLY A 25 -0.02 14.49 2.75
N ALA A 26 0.06 13.41 1.96
CA ALA A 26 0.90 13.42 0.78
C ALA A 26 0.34 14.35 -0.29
N LYS A 27 1.21 14.88 -1.13
CA LYS A 27 0.83 15.77 -2.22
C LYS A 27 0.13 14.98 -3.32
N GLU A 28 -0.98 15.49 -3.83
CA GLU A 28 -1.67 14.89 -4.96
C GLU A 28 -0.83 14.95 -6.24
N GLY A 29 -1.05 14.00 -7.14
CA GLY A 29 -0.42 13.99 -8.44
C GLY A 29 0.96 13.38 -8.48
N ASP A 30 1.35 12.69 -7.44
CA ASP A 30 2.66 12.06 -7.37
C ASP A 30 2.64 10.60 -7.86
N THR A 31 3.80 9.97 -7.92
CA THR A 31 3.91 8.58 -8.38
C THR A 31 3.61 7.61 -7.26
N PHE A 32 3.28 6.38 -7.63
CA PHE A 32 3.03 5.31 -6.67
C PHE A 32 4.25 5.08 -5.76
N ALA A 33 5.45 5.05 -6.35
CA ALA A 33 6.68 4.87 -5.57
C ALA A 33 6.87 5.98 -4.54
N THR A 34 6.55 7.22 -4.91
CA THR A 34 6.64 8.37 -4.01
C THR A 34 5.63 8.25 -2.87
N TYR A 35 4.41 7.79 -3.16
CA TYR A 35 3.41 7.60 -2.11
C TYR A 35 3.82 6.50 -1.12
N LEU A 36 4.40 5.39 -1.61
CA LEU A 36 4.91 4.36 -0.72
C LEU A 36 6.03 4.88 0.18
N SER A 37 6.93 5.68 -0.40
CA SER A 37 8.00 6.30 0.38
C SER A 37 7.46 7.26 1.42
N TYR A 38 6.42 8.01 1.08
CA TYR A 38 5.76 8.90 2.03
C TYR A 38 5.20 8.13 3.22
N LEU A 39 4.47 7.06 2.96
CA LEU A 39 3.90 6.23 4.03
C LEU A 39 5.00 5.62 4.91
N GLU A 40 6.11 5.24 4.32
CA GLU A 40 7.25 4.73 5.06
C GLU A 40 7.88 5.81 5.94
N GLU A 41 8.10 6.99 5.39
CA GLU A 41 8.69 8.13 6.13
C GLU A 41 7.82 8.60 7.28
N GLN A 42 6.51 8.51 7.13
CA GLN A 42 5.58 8.90 8.18
C GLN A 42 5.42 7.84 9.27
N GLY A 43 6.10 6.71 9.14
CA GLY A 43 6.08 5.67 10.16
C GLY A 43 4.91 4.70 10.08
N PHE A 44 4.13 4.75 9.00
CA PHE A 44 3.01 3.81 8.83
C PHE A 44 3.48 2.41 8.44
N VAL A 45 4.67 2.30 7.84
CA VAL A 45 5.28 1.03 7.50
C VAL A 45 6.22 0.62 8.62
N THR A 46 5.93 -0.51 9.27
CA THR A 46 6.76 -0.99 10.37
C THR A 46 8.06 -1.63 9.86
N PRO A 47 9.10 -1.74 10.69
CA PRO A 47 10.34 -2.38 10.26
C PRO A 47 10.17 -3.78 9.65
N PRO A 48 9.32 -4.67 10.18
CA PRO A 48 9.10 -5.97 9.54
C PRO A 48 8.49 -5.88 8.14
N MET A 49 7.80 -4.79 7.82
CA MET A 49 7.15 -4.61 6.52
C MET A 49 8.08 -3.96 5.47
N LYS A 50 9.25 -3.51 5.87
CA LYS A 50 10.12 -2.74 4.98
C LYS A 50 10.52 -3.52 3.73
N GLY A 51 10.94 -4.78 3.88
CA GLY A 51 11.27 -5.62 2.73
C GLY A 51 10.09 -5.84 1.81
N TRP A 52 8.90 -5.93 2.39
CA TRP A 52 7.66 -6.11 1.63
C TRP A 52 7.31 -4.85 0.83
N VAL A 53 7.41 -3.67 1.45
CA VAL A 53 7.13 -2.41 0.74
C VAL A 53 8.14 -2.18 -0.39
N ASP A 54 9.40 -2.58 -0.19
CA ASP A 54 10.42 -2.48 -1.23
C ASP A 54 10.09 -3.37 -2.42
N LEU A 55 9.59 -4.58 -2.16
CA LEU A 55 9.16 -5.49 -3.21
C LEU A 55 8.00 -4.90 -4.01
N ILE A 56 7.01 -4.35 -3.33
CA ILE A 56 5.84 -3.75 -3.99
C ILE A 56 6.24 -2.52 -4.79
N ARG A 57 7.16 -1.72 -4.27
CA ARG A 57 7.70 -0.58 -5.01
C ARG A 57 8.36 -1.02 -6.31
N ARG A 58 9.16 -2.09 -6.27
CA ARG A 58 9.80 -2.64 -7.48
C ARG A 58 8.80 -3.18 -8.47
N HIS A 59 7.75 -3.87 -8.00
CA HIS A 59 6.67 -4.36 -8.85
C HIS A 59 5.97 -3.20 -9.56
N GLY A 60 5.71 -2.11 -8.85
CA GLY A 60 5.08 -0.93 -9.43
C GLY A 60 5.94 -0.31 -10.54
N ASN A 61 7.26 -0.21 -10.31
CA ASN A 61 8.16 0.32 -11.31
C ASN A 61 8.28 -0.61 -12.52
N ASN A 62 8.37 -1.90 -12.28
CA ASN A 62 8.50 -2.90 -13.34
C ASN A 62 7.23 -3.01 -14.20
N ALA A 63 6.06 -2.79 -13.60
CA ALA A 63 4.80 -2.84 -14.33
C ALA A 63 4.74 -1.81 -15.46
N THR A 64 5.51 -0.74 -15.36
CA THR A 64 5.58 0.31 -16.38
C THR A 64 6.42 -0.13 -17.58
N HIS A 65 7.36 -1.05 -17.37
CA HIS A 65 8.33 -1.44 -18.37
C HIS A 65 8.29 -2.93 -18.72
N SER A 66 7.57 -3.73 -17.96
CA SER A 66 7.47 -5.16 -18.17
C SER A 66 6.26 -5.49 -19.05
N LEU A 67 6.45 -6.41 -19.97
CA LEU A 67 5.36 -6.97 -20.78
C LEU A 67 4.62 -8.07 -20.00
N GLU A 68 5.12 -8.46 -18.83
CA GLU A 68 4.51 -9.50 -18.03
C GLU A 68 3.38 -8.95 -17.17
N SER A 69 2.24 -9.63 -17.23
CA SER A 69 1.13 -9.35 -16.35
C SER A 69 1.44 -9.85 -14.94
N PRO A 70 0.91 -9.20 -13.88
CA PRO A 70 1.04 -9.74 -12.52
C PRO A 70 0.46 -11.14 -12.43
N ASP A 71 1.16 -12.04 -11.78
CA ASP A 71 0.65 -13.38 -11.49
C ASP A 71 -0.17 -13.35 -10.19
N LYS A 72 -0.73 -14.50 -9.86
CA LYS A 72 -1.56 -14.66 -8.67
C LYS A 72 -0.79 -14.29 -7.40
N LYS A 73 0.44 -14.78 -7.26
CA LYS A 73 1.24 -14.54 -6.08
C LYS A 73 1.54 -13.05 -5.89
N ARG A 74 1.86 -12.37 -6.97
CA ARG A 74 2.14 -10.93 -6.93
C ARG A 74 0.89 -10.14 -6.55
N ALA A 75 -0.26 -10.47 -7.16
CA ALA A 75 -1.51 -9.80 -6.84
C ALA A 75 -1.91 -10.04 -5.37
N GLU A 76 -1.76 -11.26 -4.89
CA GLU A 76 -2.03 -11.59 -3.48
C GLU A 76 -1.10 -10.82 -2.55
N SER A 77 0.18 -10.71 -2.89
CA SER A 77 1.15 -9.96 -2.09
C SER A 77 0.73 -8.51 -1.94
N THR A 78 0.37 -7.86 -3.05
CA THR A 78 -0.07 -6.47 -3.02
C THR A 78 -1.37 -6.30 -2.24
N LEU A 79 -2.31 -7.22 -2.44
CA LEU A 79 -3.59 -7.20 -1.71
C LEU A 79 -3.37 -7.35 -0.20
N MET A 80 -2.57 -8.33 0.21
CA MET A 80 -2.32 -8.58 1.63
C MET A 80 -1.56 -7.42 2.27
N PHE A 81 -0.59 -6.84 1.57
CA PHE A 81 0.11 -5.66 2.06
C PHE A 81 -0.86 -4.51 2.28
N THR A 82 -1.72 -4.25 1.28
CA THR A 82 -2.70 -3.17 1.35
C THR A 82 -3.64 -3.36 2.53
N ALA A 83 -4.17 -4.58 2.70
CA ALA A 83 -5.08 -4.89 3.80
C ALA A 83 -4.41 -4.70 5.16
N GLU A 84 -3.18 -5.18 5.32
CA GLU A 84 -2.47 -5.04 6.59
C GLU A 84 -2.11 -3.59 6.88
N LEU A 85 -1.72 -2.84 5.87
CA LEU A 85 -1.40 -1.42 6.06
C LEU A 85 -2.64 -0.63 6.48
N LEU A 86 -3.78 -0.86 5.82
CA LEU A 86 -5.04 -0.21 6.20
C LEU A 86 -5.42 -0.54 7.64
N ARG A 87 -5.29 -1.79 8.01
CA ARG A 87 -5.59 -2.24 9.37
C ARG A 87 -4.68 -1.54 10.38
N LEU A 88 -3.37 -1.50 10.12
CA LEU A 88 -2.43 -0.83 11.01
C LEU A 88 -2.73 0.65 11.16
N ILE A 89 -3.01 1.34 10.06
CA ILE A 89 -3.26 2.78 10.11
C ILE A 89 -4.56 3.08 10.86
N TYR A 90 -5.67 2.49 10.41
CA TYR A 90 -6.99 2.91 10.91
C TYR A 90 -7.37 2.23 12.20
N GLU A 91 -7.04 0.95 12.37
CA GLU A 91 -7.34 0.24 13.61
C GLU A 91 -6.50 0.77 14.77
N MET A 92 -5.22 1.05 14.53
CA MET A 92 -4.36 1.60 15.57
C MET A 92 -4.76 3.02 15.95
N GLU A 93 -5.18 3.84 14.99
CA GLU A 93 -5.71 5.16 15.30
C GLU A 93 -6.95 5.06 16.18
N TYR A 94 -7.87 4.16 15.81
CA TYR A 94 -9.08 3.95 16.59
C TYR A 94 -8.77 3.47 18.00
N MET A 95 -7.93 2.46 18.14
CA MET A 95 -7.57 1.91 19.44
C MET A 95 -6.83 2.93 20.30
N SER A 96 -5.93 3.69 19.69
CA SER A 96 -5.20 4.73 20.40
C SER A 96 -6.16 5.76 21.01
N LYS A 97 -7.15 6.20 20.24
CA LYS A 97 -8.15 7.15 20.72
C LYS A 97 -8.95 6.57 21.88
N GLN A 98 -9.34 5.29 21.77
CA GLN A 98 -10.11 4.63 22.81
C GLN A 98 -9.39 4.61 24.17
N TYR A 99 -8.07 4.43 24.15
CA TYR A 99 -7.30 4.22 25.36
C TYR A 99 -6.50 5.44 25.81
N THR A 100 -6.46 6.51 25.03
CA THR A 100 -5.73 7.73 25.39
C THR A 100 -6.64 8.92 25.67
N GLU A 101 -7.90 8.90 25.21
CA GLU A 101 -8.83 9.96 25.54
C GLU A 101 -9.29 9.83 27.00
N GLU A 102 -9.00 10.86 27.78
CA GLU A 102 -9.52 10.96 29.15
C GLU A 102 -10.90 11.64 29.08
N THR A 103 -11.88 10.95 29.61
CA THR A 103 -13.25 11.48 29.67
C THR A 103 -13.48 12.32 30.91
#